data_2af89dc382bd7456dde9fed290b0e0ab
#
_entry.id   2af89dc382bd7456dde9fed290b0e0ab
#
_cell.length_a   1.000
_cell.length_b   1.000
_cell.length_c   1.000
_cell.angle_alpha   90.00
_cell.angle_beta   90.00
_cell.angle_gamma   90.00
#
_symmetry.space_group_name_H-M   'P 1'
#
loop_
_entity.id
_entity.type
_entity.pdbx_description
1 polymer ?
#
loop_
_entity_poly.entity_id
_entity_poly.type
_entity_poly.pdbx_seq_one_letter_code
_entity_poly.pdbx_strand_id
1 'polypeptide(L)'
;MGLEINTLAIIPLMTKMHHPRAAESATKYFLTQATASALILFSTTINAWMTGEWTIMNMTNPTPTVILTLALAIKLGIAPFHLWLPDVLQGLNMLTCLVLSTWQKLAPMALMMLTSHQLNTNLLIAMALMSTIIGGWGGLNQTQMRKIMAYSSIAHLGWMILVISFAPNLALLNLLIYLVLTSSMFLMLMTLNSTNTNKLSISWLKTPTLAASMMVTLMALGGLPPTSGFLPKWLILQEMTKQHLGALSALMAMSALLSLFFYIRLSYTISMTSPPNISNSSLTWRKKKNLTYVIPILIIMSATMMPITPTLLLLN
;
A
#
# COMPACT_ATOMS: atom_id res chain seq x y z
N MET A 1 11.08 -19.38 -7.59
CA MET A 1 11.67 -19.89 -6.33
C MET A 1 11.73 -18.82 -5.22
N GLY A 2 12.51 -17.73 -5.33
CA GLY A 2 12.60 -16.74 -4.24
C GLY A 2 11.25 -16.12 -3.81
N LEU A 3 10.34 -15.84 -4.74
CA LEU A 3 9.01 -15.32 -4.44
C LEU A 3 8.13 -16.35 -3.68
N GLU A 4 8.31 -17.64 -3.93
CA GLU A 4 7.56 -18.70 -3.26
C GLU A 4 8.07 -18.94 -1.84
N ILE A 5 9.39 -18.96 -1.65
CA ILE A 5 9.99 -19.06 -0.32
C ILE A 5 9.49 -17.93 0.58
N ASN A 6 9.42 -16.70 0.04
CA ASN A 6 8.92 -15.55 0.78
C ASN A 6 7.43 -15.71 1.17
N THR A 7 6.58 -16.23 0.28
CA THR A 7 5.16 -16.47 0.60
C THR A 7 4.98 -17.56 1.64
N LEU A 8 5.75 -18.65 1.55
CA LEU A 8 5.71 -19.75 2.53
C LEU A 8 6.22 -19.32 3.91
N ALA A 9 7.26 -18.48 3.98
CA ALA A 9 7.81 -18.00 5.24
C ALA A 9 6.83 -17.12 6.05
N ILE A 10 5.86 -16.48 5.42
CA ILE A 10 4.87 -15.63 6.08
C ILE A 10 3.70 -16.42 6.67
N ILE A 11 3.35 -17.57 6.11
CA ILE A 11 2.21 -18.39 6.58
C ILE A 11 2.29 -18.72 8.08
N PRO A 12 3.42 -19.18 8.63
CA PRO A 12 3.55 -19.43 10.07
C PRO A 12 3.35 -18.17 10.94
N LEU A 13 3.78 -17.00 10.43
CA LEU A 13 3.57 -15.73 11.13
C LEU A 13 2.08 -15.33 11.16
N MET A 14 1.32 -15.68 10.12
CA MET A 14 -0.12 -15.42 10.06
C MET A 14 -0.90 -16.30 11.04
N THR A 15 -0.53 -17.58 11.17
CA THR A 15 -1.24 -18.58 12.00
C THR A 15 -0.83 -18.54 13.48
N LYS A 16 0.18 -17.76 13.86
CA LYS A 16 0.72 -17.69 15.23
C LYS A 16 -0.33 -17.51 16.35
N MET A 17 -1.46 -16.88 16.06
CA MET A 17 -2.51 -16.58 17.06
C MET A 17 -3.54 -17.69 17.25
N HIS A 18 -3.47 -18.79 16.52
CA HIS A 18 -4.40 -19.95 16.61
C HIS A 18 -5.89 -19.55 16.62
N HIS A 19 -6.24 -18.47 15.93
CA HIS A 19 -7.62 -18.01 15.80
C HIS A 19 -8.21 -18.47 14.46
N PRO A 20 -9.49 -18.89 14.38
CA PRO A 20 -10.07 -19.40 13.13
C PRO A 20 -10.01 -18.38 11.98
N ARG A 21 -10.19 -17.09 12.25
CA ARG A 21 -10.02 -16.04 11.23
C ARG A 21 -8.58 -15.91 10.72
N ALA A 22 -7.58 -16.18 11.57
CA ALA A 22 -6.19 -16.15 11.15
C ALA A 22 -5.87 -17.34 10.23
N ALA A 23 -6.42 -18.52 10.50
CA ALA A 23 -6.30 -19.67 9.61
C ALA A 23 -6.98 -19.42 8.26
N GLU A 24 -8.21 -18.87 8.26
CA GLU A 24 -8.92 -18.49 7.04
C GLU A 24 -8.14 -17.47 6.21
N SER A 25 -7.56 -16.44 6.85
CA SER A 25 -6.75 -15.45 6.15
C SER A 25 -5.47 -16.04 5.55
N ALA A 26 -4.82 -16.97 6.27
CA ALA A 26 -3.61 -17.65 5.79
C ALA A 26 -3.91 -18.55 4.58
N THR A 27 -5.04 -19.29 4.59
CA THR A 27 -5.44 -20.13 3.45
C THR A 27 -5.80 -19.28 2.22
N LYS A 28 -6.56 -18.18 2.38
CA LYS A 28 -6.86 -17.24 1.29
C LYS A 28 -5.59 -16.67 0.69
N TYR A 29 -4.65 -16.24 1.52
CA TYR A 29 -3.36 -15.72 1.07
C TYR A 29 -2.56 -16.78 0.31
N PHE A 30 -2.45 -18.00 0.86
CA PHE A 30 -1.71 -19.07 0.20
C PHE A 30 -2.28 -19.40 -1.18
N LEU A 31 -3.59 -19.61 -1.30
CA LEU A 31 -4.24 -19.96 -2.56
C LEU A 31 -4.01 -18.87 -3.62
N THR A 32 -4.20 -17.60 -3.28
CA THR A 32 -4.02 -16.50 -4.25
C THR A 32 -2.56 -16.32 -4.66
N GLN A 33 -1.61 -16.48 -3.75
CA GLN A 33 -0.19 -16.36 -4.07
C GLN A 33 0.34 -17.58 -4.83
N ALA A 34 -0.16 -18.78 -4.55
CA ALA A 34 0.18 -20.01 -5.29
C ALA A 34 -0.33 -19.94 -6.73
N THR A 35 -1.58 -19.51 -6.94
CA THR A 35 -2.10 -19.32 -8.31
C THR A 35 -1.30 -18.28 -9.09
N ALA A 36 -0.92 -17.19 -8.46
CA ALA A 36 -0.10 -16.17 -9.10
C ALA A 36 1.31 -16.68 -9.46
N SER A 37 1.93 -17.49 -8.60
CA SER A 37 3.25 -18.09 -8.92
C SER A 37 3.18 -19.11 -10.04
N ALA A 38 2.11 -19.92 -10.09
CA ALA A 38 1.87 -20.84 -11.18
C ALA A 38 1.69 -20.10 -12.53
N LEU A 39 0.98 -18.96 -12.53
CA LEU A 39 0.83 -18.13 -13.72
C LEU A 39 2.15 -17.50 -14.18
N ILE A 40 3.05 -17.10 -13.27
CA ILE A 40 4.38 -16.61 -13.64
C ILE A 40 5.17 -17.72 -14.34
N LEU A 41 5.19 -18.95 -13.78
CA LEU A 41 5.85 -20.08 -14.40
C LEU A 41 5.23 -20.40 -15.76
N PHE A 42 3.91 -20.39 -15.87
CA PHE A 42 3.21 -20.64 -17.13
C PHE A 42 3.57 -19.60 -18.19
N SER A 43 3.66 -18.33 -17.85
CA SER A 43 4.07 -17.28 -18.77
C SER A 43 5.50 -17.49 -19.28
N THR A 44 6.43 -17.89 -18.42
CA THR A 44 7.82 -18.15 -18.80
C THR A 44 7.96 -19.41 -19.66
N THR A 45 7.18 -20.47 -19.38
CA THR A 45 7.18 -21.69 -20.21
C THR A 45 6.61 -21.45 -21.60
N ILE A 46 5.55 -20.65 -21.74
CA ILE A 46 5.04 -20.26 -23.07
C ILE A 46 6.08 -19.45 -23.83
N ASN A 47 6.75 -18.51 -23.16
CA ASN A 47 7.80 -17.72 -23.79
C ASN A 47 8.95 -18.62 -24.28
N ALA A 48 9.41 -19.54 -23.43
CA ALA A 48 10.45 -20.49 -23.78
C ALA A 48 10.05 -21.41 -24.97
N TRP A 49 8.79 -21.82 -25.03
CA TRP A 49 8.28 -22.60 -26.14
C TRP A 49 8.30 -21.83 -27.46
N MET A 50 7.91 -20.54 -27.43
CA MET A 50 7.80 -19.75 -28.66
C MET A 50 9.15 -19.17 -29.13
N THR A 51 10.03 -18.79 -28.19
CA THR A 51 11.27 -18.04 -28.51
C THR A 51 12.56 -18.80 -28.17
N GLY A 52 12.48 -19.89 -27.40
CA GLY A 52 13.65 -20.61 -26.87
C GLY A 52 14.30 -19.92 -25.67
N GLU A 53 13.86 -18.71 -25.27
CA GLU A 53 14.45 -17.94 -24.17
C GLU A 53 13.69 -18.15 -22.84
N TRP A 54 14.45 -18.51 -21.80
CA TRP A 54 13.91 -18.70 -20.45
C TRP A 54 13.93 -17.42 -19.59
N THR A 55 14.53 -16.36 -20.10
CA THR A 55 14.67 -15.10 -19.36
C THR A 55 13.35 -14.32 -19.33
N ILE A 56 12.91 -13.91 -18.16
CA ILE A 56 11.70 -13.07 -17.97
C ILE A 56 11.89 -11.69 -18.61
N MET A 57 13.13 -11.24 -18.74
CA MET A 57 13.47 -9.92 -19.27
C MET A 57 13.31 -9.78 -20.79
N ASN A 58 13.20 -10.87 -21.55
CA ASN A 58 13.15 -10.87 -23.01
C ASN A 58 11.85 -11.48 -23.52
N MET A 59 10.71 -11.01 -23.01
CA MET A 59 9.41 -11.48 -23.50
C MET A 59 8.96 -10.64 -24.70
N THR A 60 9.02 -11.20 -25.90
CA THR A 60 8.65 -10.51 -27.14
C THR A 60 7.19 -10.70 -27.53
N ASN A 61 6.59 -11.83 -27.15
CA ASN A 61 5.23 -12.19 -27.53
C ASN A 61 4.18 -11.54 -26.62
N PRO A 62 3.04 -11.07 -27.16
CA PRO A 62 2.00 -10.40 -26.35
C PRO A 62 1.26 -11.35 -25.40
N THR A 63 1.14 -12.65 -25.72
CA THR A 63 0.43 -13.60 -24.87
C THR A 63 1.13 -13.84 -23.52
N PRO A 64 2.43 -14.22 -23.46
CA PRO A 64 3.12 -14.40 -22.18
C PRO A 64 3.26 -13.09 -21.39
N THR A 65 3.41 -11.93 -22.06
CA THR A 65 3.48 -10.64 -21.36
C THR A 65 2.17 -10.29 -20.65
N VAL A 66 1.02 -10.54 -21.27
CA VAL A 66 -0.30 -10.34 -20.62
C VAL A 66 -0.47 -11.28 -19.43
N ILE A 67 -0.12 -12.56 -19.56
CA ILE A 67 -0.21 -13.51 -18.44
C ILE A 67 0.71 -13.09 -17.30
N LEU A 68 1.92 -12.63 -17.59
CA LEU A 68 2.86 -12.14 -16.59
C LEU A 68 2.30 -10.90 -15.85
N THR A 69 1.74 -9.93 -16.59
CA THR A 69 1.14 -8.74 -15.97
C THR A 69 -0.01 -9.10 -15.04
N LEU A 70 -0.89 -10.01 -15.42
CA LEU A 70 -1.99 -10.49 -14.60
C LEU A 70 -1.48 -11.23 -13.35
N ALA A 71 -0.46 -12.05 -13.48
CA ALA A 71 0.14 -12.78 -12.38
C ALA A 71 0.77 -11.83 -11.34
N LEU A 72 1.50 -10.81 -11.79
CA LEU A 72 2.06 -9.79 -10.91
C LEU A 72 0.98 -8.91 -10.29
N ALA A 73 -0.10 -8.62 -11.02
CA ALA A 73 -1.27 -7.90 -10.50
C ALA A 73 -1.96 -8.67 -9.36
N ILE A 74 -2.11 -9.99 -9.49
CA ILE A 74 -2.65 -10.83 -8.41
C ILE A 74 -1.74 -10.78 -7.19
N LYS A 75 -0.42 -10.90 -7.35
CA LYS A 75 0.55 -10.84 -6.24
C LYS A 75 0.51 -9.52 -5.48
N LEU A 76 0.39 -8.42 -6.19
CA LEU A 76 0.32 -7.08 -5.59
C LEU A 76 -1.06 -6.78 -4.97
N GLY A 77 -2.10 -7.45 -5.45
CA GLY A 77 -3.48 -7.17 -5.05
C GLY A 77 -4.04 -5.92 -5.74
N ILE A 78 -3.78 -5.76 -7.04
CA ILE A 78 -4.29 -4.68 -7.87
C ILE A 78 -5.69 -5.03 -8.35
N ALA A 79 -6.57 -4.04 -8.52
CA ALA A 79 -7.86 -4.31 -9.13
C ALA A 79 -7.70 -4.75 -10.60
N PRO A 80 -8.46 -5.78 -11.03
CA PRO A 80 -9.63 -6.40 -10.38
C PRO A 80 -9.30 -7.46 -9.31
N PHE A 81 -8.08 -7.92 -9.17
CA PHE A 81 -7.67 -9.05 -8.31
C PHE A 81 -7.39 -8.65 -6.85
N HIS A 82 -8.02 -7.63 -6.33
CA HIS A 82 -7.71 -7.01 -5.03
C HIS A 82 -8.43 -7.63 -3.83
N LEU A 83 -9.52 -8.41 -4.04
CA LEU A 83 -10.46 -8.82 -2.98
C LEU A 83 -9.80 -9.60 -1.83
N TRP A 84 -8.74 -10.36 -2.12
CA TRP A 84 -8.03 -11.12 -1.11
C TRP A 84 -7.35 -10.25 -0.06
N LEU A 85 -6.89 -9.04 -0.43
CA LEU A 85 -6.05 -8.21 0.41
C LEU A 85 -6.80 -7.61 1.63
N PRO A 86 -8.02 -7.03 1.50
CA PRO A 86 -8.81 -6.59 2.65
C PRO A 86 -9.21 -7.72 3.59
N ASP A 87 -9.54 -8.90 3.04
CA ASP A 87 -9.94 -10.06 3.84
C ASP A 87 -8.77 -10.62 4.65
N VAL A 88 -7.62 -10.76 4.00
CA VAL A 88 -6.39 -11.24 4.65
C VAL A 88 -5.96 -10.27 5.76
N LEU A 89 -5.88 -8.98 5.48
CA LEU A 89 -5.48 -7.99 6.49
C LEU A 89 -6.44 -7.93 7.68
N GLN A 90 -7.72 -8.21 7.48
CA GLN A 90 -8.69 -8.26 8.57
C GLN A 90 -8.40 -9.37 9.57
N GLY A 91 -7.95 -10.54 9.13
CA GLY A 91 -7.68 -11.70 9.98
C GLY A 91 -6.34 -11.63 10.73
N LEU A 92 -5.44 -10.74 10.36
CA LEU A 92 -4.06 -10.70 10.84
C LEU A 92 -3.85 -9.70 11.99
N ASN A 93 -2.71 -9.86 12.69
CA ASN A 93 -2.22 -8.87 13.64
C ASN A 93 -1.67 -7.62 12.94
N MET A 94 -1.58 -6.49 13.66
CA MET A 94 -1.06 -5.25 13.08
C MET A 94 0.40 -5.38 12.58
N LEU A 95 1.24 -6.16 13.25
CA LEU A 95 2.62 -6.38 12.85
C LEU A 95 2.71 -7.20 11.56
N THR A 96 1.95 -8.28 11.43
CA THR A 96 1.89 -9.07 10.19
C THR A 96 1.23 -8.29 9.05
N CYS A 97 0.24 -7.42 9.35
CA CYS A 97 -0.32 -6.47 8.38
C CYS A 97 0.74 -5.53 7.82
N LEU A 98 1.63 -5.02 8.69
CA LEU A 98 2.75 -4.18 8.26
C LEU A 98 3.66 -4.94 7.29
N VAL A 99 4.11 -6.14 7.65
CA VAL A 99 4.99 -6.96 6.80
C VAL A 99 4.32 -7.23 5.44
N LEU A 100 3.03 -7.55 5.42
CA LEU A 100 2.30 -7.84 4.21
C LEU A 100 2.10 -6.60 3.32
N SER A 101 1.86 -5.44 3.93
CA SER A 101 1.65 -4.20 3.19
C SER A 101 2.94 -3.54 2.68
N THR A 102 4.11 -3.86 3.26
CA THR A 102 5.40 -3.27 2.91
C THR A 102 6.33 -4.27 2.24
N TRP A 103 6.81 -5.27 2.97
CA TRP A 103 7.84 -6.22 2.51
C TRP A 103 7.40 -7.05 1.30
N GLN A 104 6.18 -7.57 1.33
CA GLN A 104 5.66 -8.42 0.26
C GLN A 104 5.46 -7.71 -1.08
N LYS A 105 5.39 -6.40 -1.08
CA LYS A 105 5.23 -5.62 -2.31
C LYS A 105 6.54 -5.32 -3.03
N LEU A 106 7.69 -5.43 -2.35
CA LEU A 106 8.99 -5.07 -2.93
C LEU A 106 9.34 -5.95 -4.14
N ALA A 107 9.30 -7.27 -3.97
CA ALA A 107 9.73 -8.19 -5.02
C ALA A 107 8.83 -8.17 -6.28
N PRO A 108 7.47 -8.18 -6.19
CA PRO A 108 6.63 -8.05 -7.36
C PRO A 108 6.75 -6.68 -8.05
N MET A 109 6.92 -5.59 -7.28
CA MET A 109 7.13 -4.26 -7.86
C MET A 109 8.47 -4.17 -8.59
N ALA A 110 9.54 -4.72 -8.02
CA ALA A 110 10.84 -4.78 -8.68
C ALA A 110 10.75 -5.53 -10.02
N LEU A 111 10.04 -6.67 -10.07
CA LEU A 111 9.83 -7.40 -11.32
C LEU A 111 9.03 -6.58 -12.32
N MET A 112 7.96 -5.89 -11.91
CA MET A 112 7.21 -5.01 -12.80
C MET A 112 8.06 -3.86 -13.36
N MET A 113 8.95 -3.28 -12.56
CA MET A 113 9.86 -2.23 -13.01
C MET A 113 10.88 -2.76 -14.02
N LEU A 114 11.46 -3.94 -13.76
CA LEU A 114 12.43 -4.57 -14.65
C LEU A 114 11.83 -4.98 -16.01
N THR A 115 10.57 -5.38 -16.02
CA THR A 115 9.85 -5.80 -17.24
C THR A 115 9.04 -4.66 -17.88
N SER A 116 9.12 -3.43 -17.37
CA SER A 116 8.26 -2.30 -17.74
C SER A 116 8.17 -2.03 -19.25
N HIS A 117 9.27 -2.21 -19.98
CA HIS A 117 9.35 -1.95 -21.42
C HIS A 117 8.58 -2.96 -22.30
N GLN A 118 8.25 -4.13 -21.75
CA GLN A 118 7.59 -5.22 -22.47
C GLN A 118 6.09 -5.32 -22.14
N LEU A 119 5.68 -4.70 -21.02
CA LEU A 119 4.31 -4.78 -20.54
C LEU A 119 3.36 -3.94 -21.42
N ASN A 120 2.15 -4.43 -21.61
CA ASN A 120 1.13 -3.71 -22.37
C ASN A 120 0.66 -2.47 -21.60
N THR A 121 0.97 -1.29 -22.12
CA THR A 121 0.66 0.02 -21.49
C THR A 121 -0.84 0.21 -21.28
N ASN A 122 -1.68 -0.18 -22.25
CA ASN A 122 -3.13 -0.03 -22.14
C ASN A 122 -3.71 -0.87 -20.99
N LEU A 123 -3.20 -2.09 -20.81
CA LEU A 123 -3.61 -2.95 -19.72
C LEU A 123 -3.17 -2.38 -18.35
N LEU A 124 -1.95 -1.86 -18.26
CA LEU A 124 -1.46 -1.22 -17.04
C LEU A 124 -2.29 0.01 -16.68
N ILE A 125 -2.61 0.87 -17.64
CA ILE A 125 -3.46 2.04 -17.44
C ILE A 125 -4.86 1.63 -16.95
N ALA A 126 -5.49 0.63 -17.59
CA ALA A 126 -6.80 0.15 -17.18
C ALA A 126 -6.79 -0.39 -15.74
N MET A 127 -5.80 -1.22 -15.37
CA MET A 127 -5.66 -1.74 -14.01
C MET A 127 -5.36 -0.63 -12.99
N ALA A 128 -4.57 0.38 -13.36
CA ALA A 128 -4.26 1.52 -12.52
C ALA A 128 -5.51 2.35 -12.20
N LEU A 129 -6.31 2.69 -13.20
CA LEU A 129 -7.58 3.41 -13.02
C LEU A 129 -8.55 2.61 -12.14
N MET A 130 -8.76 1.34 -12.46
CA MET A 130 -9.63 0.48 -11.66
C MET A 130 -9.17 0.40 -10.20
N SER A 131 -7.85 0.29 -9.95
CA SER A 131 -7.32 0.18 -8.58
C SER A 131 -7.47 1.48 -7.79
N THR A 132 -7.30 2.64 -8.40
CA THR A 132 -7.49 3.93 -7.71
C THR A 132 -8.96 4.20 -7.39
N ILE A 133 -9.89 3.90 -8.32
CA ILE A 133 -11.33 4.06 -8.10
C ILE A 133 -11.84 3.09 -7.04
N ILE A 134 -11.55 1.80 -7.18
CA ILE A 134 -12.01 0.76 -6.25
C ILE A 134 -11.35 0.94 -4.88
N GLY A 135 -10.05 1.25 -4.84
CA GLY A 135 -9.35 1.54 -3.60
C GLY A 135 -9.92 2.76 -2.86
N GLY A 136 -10.28 3.81 -3.60
CA GLY A 136 -10.96 4.98 -3.05
C GLY A 136 -12.35 4.64 -2.53
N TRP A 137 -13.20 4.05 -3.37
CA TRP A 137 -14.60 3.73 -3.03
C TRP A 137 -14.71 2.70 -1.90
N GLY A 138 -13.93 1.60 -1.99
CA GLY A 138 -13.98 0.52 -0.99
C GLY A 138 -13.61 0.98 0.42
N GLY A 139 -12.80 2.04 0.56
CA GLY A 139 -12.42 2.62 1.84
C GLY A 139 -13.50 3.48 2.52
N LEU A 140 -14.49 4.02 1.77
CA LEU A 140 -15.43 5.03 2.27
C LEU A 140 -16.25 4.57 3.49
N ASN A 141 -16.80 3.37 3.48
CA ASN A 141 -17.71 2.88 4.52
C ASN A 141 -17.06 1.91 5.53
N GLN A 142 -15.73 1.76 5.48
CA GLN A 142 -15.06 0.85 6.40
C GLN A 142 -14.90 1.47 7.79
N THR A 143 -15.14 0.67 8.81
CA THR A 143 -14.93 1.04 10.23
C THR A 143 -13.69 0.37 10.83
N GLN A 144 -13.15 -0.66 10.17
CA GLN A 144 -11.96 -1.38 10.62
C GLN A 144 -10.70 -0.78 10.03
N MET A 145 -9.75 -0.37 10.88
CA MET A 145 -8.52 0.28 10.44
C MET A 145 -7.69 -0.58 9.48
N ARG A 146 -7.65 -1.88 9.71
CA ARG A 146 -6.92 -2.83 8.84
C ARG A 146 -7.48 -2.88 7.42
N LYS A 147 -8.82 -2.83 7.26
CA LYS A 147 -9.46 -2.77 5.94
C LYS A 147 -9.20 -1.42 5.25
N ILE A 148 -9.28 -0.32 6.00
CA ILE A 148 -8.98 1.01 5.45
C ILE A 148 -7.55 1.05 4.92
N MET A 149 -6.57 0.52 5.68
CA MET A 149 -5.18 0.44 5.23
C MET A 149 -4.99 -0.50 4.04
N ALA A 150 -5.82 -1.55 3.91
CA ALA A 150 -5.83 -2.39 2.72
C ALA A 150 -6.27 -1.61 1.47
N TYR A 151 -7.40 -0.93 1.53
CA TYR A 151 -7.91 -0.13 0.42
C TYR A 151 -6.99 1.05 0.07
N SER A 152 -6.38 1.66 1.09
CA SER A 152 -5.35 2.69 0.87
C SER A 152 -4.16 2.14 0.07
N SER A 153 -3.74 0.93 0.38
CA SER A 153 -2.63 0.28 -0.32
C SER A 153 -2.97 -0.06 -1.78
N ILE A 154 -4.22 -0.44 -2.08
CA ILE A 154 -4.70 -0.69 -3.44
C ILE A 154 -4.69 0.62 -4.25
N ALA A 155 -5.19 1.71 -3.65
CA ALA A 155 -5.17 3.02 -4.29
C ALA A 155 -3.75 3.51 -4.59
N HIS A 156 -2.81 3.40 -3.65
CA HIS A 156 -1.42 3.79 -3.87
C HIS A 156 -0.72 2.95 -4.94
N LEU A 157 -0.99 1.63 -4.97
CA LEU A 157 -0.47 0.77 -6.04
C LEU A 157 -0.97 1.20 -7.41
N GLY A 158 -2.22 1.65 -7.53
CA GLY A 158 -2.74 2.18 -8.79
C GLY A 158 -1.91 3.35 -9.33
N TRP A 159 -1.51 4.29 -8.47
CA TRP A 159 -0.60 5.38 -8.84
C TRP A 159 0.78 4.90 -9.28
N MET A 160 1.34 3.88 -8.61
CA MET A 160 2.66 3.33 -8.96
C MET A 160 2.64 2.65 -10.33
N ILE A 161 1.62 1.82 -10.59
CA ILE A 161 1.52 1.04 -11.81
C ILE A 161 1.33 1.90 -13.04
N LEU A 162 0.54 2.97 -12.90
CA LEU A 162 0.32 3.90 -13.99
C LEU A 162 1.63 4.49 -14.53
N VAL A 163 2.56 4.81 -13.65
CA VAL A 163 3.80 5.50 -14.01
C VAL A 163 4.91 4.55 -14.42
N ILE A 164 4.83 3.26 -14.08
CA ILE A 164 5.88 2.28 -14.41
C ILE A 164 6.21 2.28 -15.92
N SER A 165 5.21 2.41 -16.77
CA SER A 165 5.40 2.40 -18.23
C SER A 165 6.05 3.67 -18.79
N PHE A 166 5.98 4.80 -18.08
CA PHE A 166 6.50 6.09 -18.55
C PHE A 166 7.80 6.48 -17.87
N ALA A 167 7.82 6.37 -16.54
CA ALA A 167 8.95 6.78 -15.72
C ALA A 167 9.12 5.84 -14.51
N PRO A 168 9.90 4.76 -14.63
CA PRO A 168 10.08 3.77 -13.56
C PRO A 168 10.72 4.39 -12.31
N ASN A 169 11.57 5.42 -12.46
CA ASN A 169 12.19 6.13 -11.33
C ASN A 169 11.14 6.84 -10.44
N LEU A 170 10.10 7.42 -11.04
CA LEU A 170 9.00 8.01 -10.28
C LEU A 170 8.16 6.95 -9.56
N ALA A 171 7.99 5.77 -10.15
CA ALA A 171 7.33 4.65 -9.49
C ALA A 171 8.12 4.19 -8.26
N LEU A 172 9.46 4.12 -8.36
CA LEU A 172 10.35 3.79 -7.25
C LEU A 172 10.27 4.82 -6.12
N LEU A 173 10.30 6.12 -6.46
CA LEU A 173 10.14 7.20 -5.49
C LEU A 173 8.81 7.09 -4.75
N ASN A 174 7.70 6.87 -5.48
CA ASN A 174 6.38 6.71 -4.88
C ASN A 174 6.33 5.48 -3.95
N LEU A 175 6.98 4.38 -4.34
CA LEU A 175 7.09 3.17 -3.52
C LEU A 175 7.84 3.46 -2.22
N LEU A 176 8.97 4.17 -2.25
CA LEU A 176 9.73 4.52 -1.05
C LEU A 176 8.91 5.37 -0.07
N ILE A 177 8.24 6.42 -0.58
CA ILE A 177 7.37 7.27 0.25
C ILE A 177 6.21 6.44 0.83
N TYR A 178 5.59 5.58 0.02
CA TYR A 178 4.54 4.68 0.49
C TYR A 178 5.02 3.77 1.63
N LEU A 179 6.21 3.18 1.53
CA LEU A 179 6.77 2.32 2.57
C LEU A 179 6.96 3.06 3.90
N VAL A 180 7.48 4.28 3.85
CA VAL A 180 7.67 5.12 5.06
C VAL A 180 6.33 5.49 5.68
N LEU A 181 5.37 5.96 4.88
CA LEU A 181 4.06 6.38 5.38
C LEU A 181 3.24 5.22 5.93
N THR A 182 3.23 4.07 5.27
CA THR A 182 2.48 2.91 5.74
C THR A 182 3.12 2.27 6.96
N SER A 183 4.45 2.18 7.02
CA SER A 183 5.13 1.65 8.21
C SER A 183 4.91 2.54 9.44
N SER A 184 4.99 3.86 9.30
CA SER A 184 4.69 4.80 10.38
C SER A 184 3.25 4.64 10.89
N MET A 185 2.27 4.53 9.97
CA MET A 185 0.86 4.32 10.33
C MET A 185 0.61 3.02 11.09
N PHE A 186 1.11 1.88 10.59
CA PHE A 186 0.89 0.60 11.26
C PHE A 186 1.54 0.55 12.64
N LEU A 187 2.74 1.11 12.80
CA LEU A 187 3.40 1.18 14.11
C LEU A 187 2.64 2.05 15.10
N MET A 188 2.09 3.19 14.67
CA MET A 188 1.22 4.02 15.51
C MET A 188 -0.07 3.30 15.88
N LEU A 189 -0.74 2.64 14.95
CA LEU A 189 -1.92 1.82 15.21
C LEU A 189 -1.64 0.68 16.20
N MET A 190 -0.45 0.08 16.12
CA MET A 190 0.00 -0.97 17.04
C MET A 190 0.20 -0.43 18.45
N THR A 191 0.85 0.72 18.62
CA THR A 191 1.07 1.32 19.94
C THR A 191 -0.22 1.81 20.59
N LEU A 192 -1.18 2.30 19.80
CA LEU A 192 -2.50 2.73 20.27
C LEU A 192 -3.47 1.57 20.48
N ASN A 193 -3.14 0.36 20.02
CA ASN A 193 -4.04 -0.81 19.99
C ASN A 193 -5.40 -0.49 19.35
N SER A 194 -5.40 0.37 18.33
CA SER A 194 -6.61 0.83 17.66
C SER A 194 -6.94 -0.05 16.45
N THR A 195 -7.93 -0.92 16.59
CA THR A 195 -8.41 -1.80 15.52
C THR A 195 -9.59 -1.21 14.75
N ASN A 196 -10.38 -0.36 15.40
CA ASN A 196 -11.59 0.25 14.86
C ASN A 196 -11.54 1.79 15.01
N THR A 197 -12.35 2.50 14.21
CA THR A 197 -12.47 3.96 14.26
C THR A 197 -12.87 4.49 15.65
N ASN A 198 -13.76 3.79 16.36
CA ASN A 198 -14.17 4.16 17.72
C ASN A 198 -13.02 4.09 18.74
N LYS A 199 -12.12 3.09 18.60
CA LYS A 199 -10.91 3.02 19.46
C LYS A 199 -9.90 4.11 19.11
N LEU A 200 -9.91 4.55 17.87
CA LEU A 200 -9.06 5.62 17.38
C LEU A 200 -9.47 6.96 18.01
N SER A 201 -10.77 7.25 18.10
CA SER A 201 -11.28 8.48 18.68
C SER A 201 -10.87 8.66 20.16
N ILE A 202 -10.79 7.56 20.92
CA ILE A 202 -10.36 7.56 22.34
C ILE A 202 -8.82 7.70 22.45
N SER A 203 -8.07 7.60 21.37
CA SER A 203 -6.60 7.63 21.40
C SER A 203 -6.03 8.95 21.91
N TRP A 204 -6.76 10.05 21.73
CA TRP A 204 -6.38 11.39 22.22
C TRP A 204 -6.20 11.44 23.74
N LEU A 205 -7.06 10.74 24.49
CA LEU A 205 -6.93 10.65 25.96
C LEU A 205 -5.70 9.85 26.40
N LYS A 206 -5.28 8.87 25.60
CA LYS A 206 -4.17 7.99 25.99
C LYS A 206 -2.81 8.59 25.68
N THR A 207 -2.65 9.20 24.53
CA THR A 207 -1.39 9.74 24.01
C THR A 207 -1.65 10.83 22.97
N PRO A 208 -1.77 12.08 23.40
CA PRO A 208 -2.10 13.19 22.49
C PRO A 208 -1.03 13.40 21.42
N THR A 209 0.24 13.25 21.76
CA THR A 209 1.36 13.41 20.81
C THR A 209 1.33 12.37 19.68
N LEU A 210 1.04 11.10 19.99
CA LEU A 210 0.89 10.06 18.98
C LEU A 210 -0.38 10.23 18.15
N ALA A 211 -1.46 10.71 18.75
CA ALA A 211 -2.69 11.00 18.03
C ALA A 211 -2.47 12.16 17.04
N ALA A 212 -1.79 13.24 17.46
CA ALA A 212 -1.45 14.36 16.59
C ALA A 212 -0.54 13.94 15.42
N SER A 213 0.52 13.16 15.69
CA SER A 213 1.40 12.66 14.62
C SER A 213 0.68 11.72 13.66
N MET A 214 -0.27 10.92 14.15
CA MET A 214 -1.10 10.06 13.33
C MET A 214 -2.02 10.87 12.39
N MET A 215 -2.56 12.00 12.83
CA MET A 215 -3.31 12.91 11.96
C MET A 215 -2.44 13.43 10.82
N VAL A 216 -1.21 13.88 11.12
CA VAL A 216 -0.27 14.37 10.09
C VAL A 216 0.06 13.27 9.07
N THR A 217 0.31 12.03 9.51
CA THR A 217 0.59 10.91 8.59
C THR A 217 -0.65 10.48 7.78
N LEU A 218 -1.86 10.58 8.33
CA LEU A 218 -3.10 10.36 7.56
C LEU A 218 -3.27 11.41 6.46
N MET A 219 -3.01 12.69 6.77
CA MET A 219 -3.02 13.76 5.78
C MET A 219 -1.94 13.55 4.70
N ALA A 220 -0.77 13.02 5.09
CA ALA A 220 0.29 12.66 4.16
C ALA A 220 -0.13 11.53 3.23
N LEU A 221 -0.75 10.47 3.72
CA LEU A 221 -1.31 9.41 2.87
C LEU A 221 -2.40 9.95 1.94
N GLY A 222 -3.21 10.89 2.40
CA GLY A 222 -4.19 11.59 1.57
C GLY A 222 -3.56 12.39 0.43
N GLY A 223 -2.32 12.86 0.61
CA GLY A 223 -1.60 13.68 -0.35
C GLY A 223 -2.01 15.15 -0.30
N LEU A 224 -2.14 15.73 0.89
CA LEU A 224 -2.36 17.17 1.02
C LEU A 224 -1.07 17.96 0.76
N PRO A 225 -1.13 19.17 0.16
CA PRO A 225 0.02 19.92 -0.33
C PRO A 225 1.20 20.09 0.65
N PRO A 226 1.01 20.29 1.97
CA PRO A 226 2.15 20.50 2.88
C PRO A 226 2.87 19.21 3.27
N THR A 227 2.43 18.04 2.78
CA THR A 227 2.94 16.75 3.24
C THR A 227 3.66 15.96 2.15
N SER A 228 4.52 15.01 2.57
CA SER A 228 5.36 14.21 1.67
C SER A 228 4.60 13.39 0.63
N GLY A 229 3.36 12.98 0.92
CA GLY A 229 2.55 12.18 0.00
C GLY A 229 1.96 12.95 -1.18
N PHE A 230 1.96 14.29 -1.15
CA PHE A 230 1.50 15.11 -2.27
C PHE A 230 2.48 15.08 -3.44
N LEU A 231 3.76 15.15 -3.15
CA LEU A 231 4.82 15.32 -4.16
C LEU A 231 4.84 14.20 -5.20
N PRO A 232 4.81 12.89 -4.86
CA PRO A 232 4.80 11.85 -5.88
C PRO A 232 3.56 11.92 -6.77
N LYS A 233 2.38 12.23 -6.20
CA LYS A 233 1.15 12.35 -6.99
C LYS A 233 1.25 13.51 -7.98
N TRP A 234 1.80 14.65 -7.55
CA TRP A 234 1.99 15.81 -8.42
C TRP A 234 2.97 15.53 -9.56
N LEU A 235 4.12 14.93 -9.26
CA LEU A 235 5.11 14.55 -10.29
C LEU A 235 4.52 13.55 -11.31
N ILE A 236 3.72 12.60 -10.85
CA ILE A 236 3.02 11.66 -11.73
C ILE A 236 2.06 12.39 -12.66
N LEU A 237 1.24 13.31 -12.14
CA LEU A 237 0.32 14.10 -12.98
C LEU A 237 1.08 14.97 -13.98
N GLN A 238 2.20 15.55 -13.57
CA GLN A 238 3.06 16.33 -14.46
C GLN A 238 3.64 15.48 -15.60
N GLU A 239 4.08 14.26 -15.29
CA GLU A 239 4.59 13.34 -16.32
C GLU A 239 3.48 12.91 -17.29
N MET A 240 2.27 12.64 -16.79
CA MET A 240 1.11 12.31 -17.63
C MET A 240 0.73 13.46 -18.58
N THR A 241 0.81 14.69 -18.11
CA THR A 241 0.53 15.87 -18.98
C THR A 241 1.59 16.05 -20.04
N LYS A 242 2.87 15.78 -19.76
CA LYS A 242 3.95 15.77 -20.76
C LYS A 242 3.73 14.72 -21.85
N GLN A 243 3.13 13.58 -21.51
CA GLN A 243 2.80 12.51 -22.44
C GLN A 243 1.48 12.75 -23.20
N HIS A 244 0.91 13.94 -23.13
CA HIS A 244 -0.37 14.32 -23.74
C HIS A 244 -1.57 13.50 -23.27
N LEU A 245 -1.51 12.85 -22.09
CA LEU A 245 -2.57 12.05 -21.48
C LEU A 245 -3.40 12.87 -20.48
N GLY A 246 -3.83 14.09 -20.87
CA GLY A 246 -4.54 15.02 -19.99
C GLY A 246 -5.87 14.47 -19.43
N ALA A 247 -6.65 13.79 -20.25
CA ALA A 247 -7.93 13.20 -19.79
C ALA A 247 -7.69 12.12 -18.70
N LEU A 248 -6.65 11.30 -18.86
CA LEU A 248 -6.29 10.26 -17.92
C LEU A 248 -5.77 10.86 -16.60
N SER A 249 -4.96 11.93 -16.68
CA SER A 249 -4.50 12.65 -15.48
C SER A 249 -5.68 13.26 -14.69
N ALA A 250 -6.69 13.79 -15.37
CA ALA A 250 -7.89 14.31 -14.73
C ALA A 250 -8.70 13.20 -14.02
N LEU A 251 -8.88 12.04 -14.65
CA LEU A 251 -9.55 10.89 -14.03
C LEU A 251 -8.80 10.39 -12.80
N MET A 252 -7.46 10.34 -12.85
CA MET A 252 -6.64 9.97 -11.70
C MET A 252 -6.76 10.97 -10.56
N ALA A 253 -6.78 12.27 -10.84
CA ALA A 253 -6.97 13.30 -9.84
C ALA A 253 -8.35 13.18 -9.16
N MET A 254 -9.42 12.95 -9.93
CA MET A 254 -10.76 12.73 -9.38
C MET A 254 -10.84 11.47 -8.50
N SER A 255 -10.19 10.38 -8.90
CA SER A 255 -10.13 9.17 -8.08
C SER A 255 -9.33 9.36 -6.78
N ALA A 256 -8.32 10.25 -6.78
CA ALA A 256 -7.57 10.60 -5.57
C ALA A 256 -8.44 11.31 -4.53
N LEU A 257 -9.46 12.08 -4.93
CA LEU A 257 -10.40 12.73 -4.01
C LEU A 257 -11.20 11.70 -3.19
N LEU A 258 -11.54 10.56 -3.78
CA LEU A 258 -12.23 9.48 -3.04
C LEU A 258 -11.35 8.92 -1.91
N SER A 259 -10.07 8.71 -2.19
CA SER A 259 -9.14 8.25 -1.15
C SER A 259 -8.87 9.32 -0.10
N LEU A 260 -8.78 10.58 -0.49
CA LEU A 260 -8.60 11.71 0.42
C LEU A 260 -9.76 11.83 1.40
N PHE A 261 -11.01 11.60 0.95
CA PHE A 261 -12.19 11.69 1.80
C PHE A 261 -12.12 10.73 3.01
N PHE A 262 -11.74 9.47 2.83
CA PHE A 262 -11.67 8.55 3.97
C PHE A 262 -10.52 8.89 4.93
N TYR A 263 -9.41 9.46 4.46
CA TYR A 263 -8.33 9.93 5.33
C TYR A 263 -8.75 11.15 6.16
N ILE A 264 -9.44 12.10 5.53
CA ILE A 264 -10.00 13.26 6.23
C ILE A 264 -11.03 12.80 7.28
N ARG A 265 -11.91 11.86 6.93
CA ARG A 265 -12.87 11.29 7.90
C ARG A 265 -12.16 10.70 9.12
N LEU A 266 -11.07 9.96 8.92
CA LEU A 266 -10.28 9.42 10.05
C LEU A 266 -9.63 10.52 10.88
N SER A 267 -9.08 11.54 10.27
CA SER A 267 -8.49 12.66 10.98
C SER A 267 -9.54 13.44 11.80
N TYR A 268 -10.75 13.65 11.25
CA TYR A 268 -11.86 14.23 11.98
C TYR A 268 -12.31 13.39 13.18
N THR A 269 -12.34 12.07 13.06
CA THR A 269 -12.68 11.21 14.21
C THR A 269 -11.66 11.31 15.33
N ILE A 270 -10.42 11.66 15.05
CA ILE A 270 -9.38 11.87 16.05
C ILE A 270 -9.49 13.27 16.69
N SER A 271 -9.75 14.32 15.88
CA SER A 271 -9.67 15.71 16.32
C SER A 271 -10.96 16.23 16.96
N MET A 272 -12.12 15.87 16.39
CA MET A 272 -13.42 16.47 16.75
C MET A 272 -14.17 15.71 17.83
N THR A 273 -13.86 14.44 18.05
CA THR A 273 -14.49 13.69 19.13
C THR A 273 -13.77 14.02 20.44
N SER A 274 -14.36 14.89 21.25
CA SER A 274 -13.95 15.08 22.64
C SER A 274 -14.38 13.84 23.45
N PRO A 275 -13.45 12.95 23.83
CA PRO A 275 -13.80 11.80 24.62
C PRO A 275 -14.19 12.25 26.05
N PRO A 276 -15.11 11.53 26.72
CA PRO A 276 -15.47 11.86 28.08
C PRO A 276 -14.23 11.79 28.98
N ASN A 277 -14.03 12.82 29.82
CA ASN A 277 -12.96 12.84 30.82
C ASN A 277 -13.20 11.74 31.85
N ILE A 278 -12.45 10.65 31.71
CA ILE A 278 -12.49 9.54 32.67
C ILE A 278 -11.36 9.78 33.68
N SER A 279 -11.64 9.67 34.97
CA SER A 279 -10.64 9.82 36.06
C SER A 279 -9.40 8.93 35.87
N ASN A 280 -9.56 7.78 35.20
CA ASN A 280 -8.46 6.89 34.82
C ASN A 280 -7.48 7.51 33.80
N SER A 281 -7.82 8.57 33.09
CA SER A 281 -6.89 9.25 32.17
C SER A 281 -5.72 9.89 32.94
N SER A 282 -5.92 10.32 34.14
CA SER A 282 -4.89 10.87 35.02
C SER A 282 -3.80 9.88 35.42
N LEU A 283 -4.08 8.57 35.33
CA LEU A 283 -3.13 7.48 35.64
C LEU A 283 -2.27 7.05 34.45
N THR A 284 -2.47 7.64 33.28
CA THR A 284 -1.74 7.24 32.05
C THR A 284 -0.24 7.53 32.12
N TRP A 285 0.20 8.51 32.93
CA TRP A 285 1.61 8.82 33.15
C TRP A 285 2.40 7.68 33.83
N ARG A 286 1.72 6.80 34.58
CA ARG A 286 2.34 5.65 35.24
C ARG A 286 2.60 4.46 34.27
N LYS A 287 1.96 4.44 33.11
CA LYS A 287 2.19 3.36 32.15
C LYS A 287 3.51 3.59 31.40
N LYS A 288 4.57 2.86 31.79
CA LYS A 288 5.80 2.78 31.00
C LYS A 288 5.44 2.20 29.62
N LYS A 289 5.45 3.02 28.59
CA LYS A 289 5.37 2.57 27.21
C LYS A 289 6.81 2.35 26.72
N ASN A 290 7.12 1.13 26.34
CA ASN A 290 8.33 0.87 25.57
C ASN A 290 8.13 1.45 24.16
N LEU A 291 8.34 2.74 24.00
CA LEU A 291 8.41 3.38 22.70
C LEU A 291 9.70 2.87 22.04
N THR A 292 9.55 2.11 20.99
CA THR A 292 10.69 1.76 20.13
C THR A 292 11.17 3.05 19.46
N TYR A 293 12.47 3.30 19.46
CA TYR A 293 13.09 4.48 18.82
C TYR A 293 12.77 4.60 17.32
N VAL A 294 12.32 3.53 16.71
CA VAL A 294 11.93 3.46 15.30
C VAL A 294 10.71 4.34 14.98
N ILE A 295 9.75 4.46 15.92
CA ILE A 295 8.49 5.22 15.68
C ILE A 295 8.75 6.72 15.46
N PRO A 296 9.46 7.44 16.34
CA PRO A 296 9.71 8.87 16.12
C PRO A 296 10.56 9.12 14.86
N ILE A 297 11.50 8.27 14.53
CA ILE A 297 12.29 8.39 13.30
C ILE A 297 11.37 8.31 12.06
N LEU A 298 10.50 7.31 11.99
CA LEU A 298 9.58 7.16 10.87
C LEU A 298 8.55 8.30 10.78
N ILE A 299 8.10 8.84 11.92
CA ILE A 299 7.20 9.99 11.95
C ILE A 299 7.91 11.23 11.39
N ILE A 300 9.13 11.51 11.83
CA ILE A 300 9.92 12.63 11.32
C ILE A 300 10.15 12.44 9.82
N MET A 301 10.59 11.27 9.38
CA MET A 301 10.78 10.97 7.96
C MET A 301 9.49 11.17 7.17
N SER A 302 8.34 10.72 7.67
CA SER A 302 7.06 10.89 6.97
C SER A 302 6.64 12.36 6.81
N ALA A 303 7.00 13.22 7.75
CA ALA A 303 6.70 14.65 7.68
C ALA A 303 7.71 15.43 6.82
N THR A 304 9.01 15.09 6.90
CA THR A 304 10.11 15.87 6.32
C THR A 304 10.65 15.33 4.98
N MET A 305 10.09 14.25 4.42
CA MET A 305 10.55 13.70 3.14
C MET A 305 10.36 14.65 1.95
N MET A 306 9.46 15.64 2.04
CA MET A 306 9.18 16.55 0.91
C MET A 306 10.43 17.30 0.40
N PRO A 307 11.26 17.93 1.22
CA PRO A 307 12.48 18.60 0.74
C PRO A 307 13.59 17.65 0.29
N ILE A 308 13.56 16.38 0.72
CA ILE A 308 14.60 15.39 0.39
C ILE A 308 14.33 14.73 -0.98
N THR A 309 13.09 14.75 -1.46
CA THR A 309 12.71 14.06 -2.70
C THR A 309 13.45 14.54 -3.96
N PRO A 310 13.78 15.84 -4.18
CA PRO A 310 14.57 16.24 -5.34
C PRO A 310 15.95 15.60 -5.37
N THR A 311 16.59 15.45 -4.21
CA THR A 311 17.90 14.79 -4.12
C THR A 311 17.82 13.29 -4.43
N LEU A 312 16.73 12.63 -4.03
CA LEU A 312 16.48 11.21 -4.37
C LEU A 312 16.27 10.99 -5.87
N LEU A 313 15.68 11.96 -6.57
CA LEU A 313 15.52 11.90 -8.04
C LEU A 313 16.82 12.11 -8.80
N LEU A 314 17.76 12.88 -8.22
CA LEU A 314 19.08 13.11 -8.83
C LEU A 314 20.04 11.94 -8.64
N LEU A 315 19.80 11.07 -7.66
CA LEU A 315 20.65 9.89 -7.38
C LEU A 315 20.35 8.69 -8.30
N ASN A 316 19.28 8.75 -9.08
CA ASN A 316 18.88 7.76 -10.09
C ASN A 316 18.98 8.33 -11.50
#